data_f86417726ee937579c4b319a338242bb
#
_entry.id   f86417726ee937579c4b319a338242bb
#
_cell.length_a   1.000
_cell.length_b   1.000
_cell.length_c   1.000
_cell.angle_alpha   90.00
_cell.angle_beta   90.00
_cell.angle_gamma   90.00
#
_symmetry.space_group_name_H-M   'P 1'
#
loop_
_entity.id
_entity.type
_entity.pdbx_description
1 polymer ?
#
loop_
_entity_poly.entity_id
_entity_poly.type
_entity_poly.pdbx_seq_one_letter_code
_entity_poly.pdbx_strand_id
1 'polypeptide(L)'
;MTRLRVLVLLATAVLAAGAAAPATAQVQAAIPPSEPIITWAASADFTLTRVTNQTVRNVMRTSVGGRGLQVSLSNAHGSSPVTFNAVSVGIALDDGGVKAASLQPATFGGSPSVTVPPGGEVLSDYLRGFLHPGTAIAVSVYVEGDIRRATGHNLALTETYLSTPGNHTLDADAASYPSSIDSWVFVESLVVTRGLPLSTVAALGDSITDGVGSTFGADNRWTDYLAERILQRPSTAQAGIANEGISGNRVLSGGFGQSALTRFDRDVLNQPGVETVVLLEGINDINTGASATELIEGYRELIPRAHADDTCIVGGTLTPNEGGDAGREAQRQAVNDFVRASGEFDGVIDFDAAVRDPSNPRLFLPAYDSGDGLHPSDAGYAAMAAAVPLRVLSCDR
;
A
#
# COMPACT_ATOMS: atom_id res chain seq x y z
N MET A 1 92.85 -8.51 -60.39
CA MET A 1 92.35 -8.08 -59.05
C MET A 1 91.06 -7.32 -59.24
N THR A 2 89.95 -8.02 -59.21
CA THR A 2 88.66 -7.35 -59.40
C THR A 2 87.65 -8.05 -58.45
N ARG A 3 87.13 -7.32 -57.50
CA ARG A 3 86.21 -7.80 -56.46
C ARG A 3 84.76 -7.85 -57.02
N LEU A 4 84.18 -9.03 -56.95
CA LEU A 4 82.81 -9.27 -57.29
C LEU A 4 81.92 -8.78 -56.13
N ARG A 5 80.98 -7.85 -56.38
CA ARG A 5 79.95 -7.44 -55.41
C ARG A 5 78.69 -8.21 -55.70
N VAL A 6 78.25 -8.98 -54.76
CA VAL A 6 76.93 -9.65 -54.77
C VAL A 6 75.91 -8.68 -54.25
N LEU A 7 74.87 -8.45 -55.02
CA LEU A 7 73.72 -7.63 -54.68
C LEU A 7 72.66 -8.53 -54.05
N VAL A 8 72.38 -8.33 -52.78
CA VAL A 8 71.24 -8.98 -52.08
C VAL A 8 70.03 -8.09 -52.18
N LEU A 9 68.97 -8.52 -52.89
CA LEU A 9 67.69 -7.86 -52.88
C LEU A 9 66.88 -8.32 -51.65
N LEU A 10 66.67 -7.37 -50.74
CA LEU A 10 65.71 -7.56 -49.64
C LEU A 10 64.35 -7.15 -50.12
N ALA A 11 63.43 -8.09 -50.22
CA ALA A 11 62.00 -7.84 -50.42
C ALA A 11 61.34 -7.48 -49.04
N THR A 12 60.97 -6.23 -48.89
CA THR A 12 60.18 -5.79 -47.73
C THR A 12 58.73 -6.05 -47.95
N ALA A 13 58.16 -7.05 -47.23
CA ALA A 13 56.71 -7.26 -47.15
C ALA A 13 56.09 -6.18 -46.18
N VAL A 14 55.28 -5.31 -46.73
CA VAL A 14 54.50 -4.34 -45.94
C VAL A 14 53.24 -5.09 -45.45
N LEU A 15 53.24 -5.47 -44.14
CA LEU A 15 51.99 -5.87 -43.45
C LEU A 15 51.17 -4.63 -43.21
N ALA A 16 50.02 -4.50 -43.88
CA ALA A 16 49.00 -3.51 -43.52
C ALA A 16 48.26 -3.99 -42.26
N ALA A 17 48.63 -3.49 -41.11
CA ALA A 17 47.86 -3.67 -39.86
C ALA A 17 46.59 -2.79 -39.97
N GLY A 18 45.46 -3.43 -40.24
CA GLY A 18 44.14 -2.79 -40.12
C GLY A 18 43.87 -2.51 -38.63
N ALA A 19 43.96 -1.25 -38.24
CA ALA A 19 43.49 -0.82 -36.93
C ALA A 19 41.97 -0.95 -36.87
N ALA A 20 41.46 -1.98 -36.19
CA ALA A 20 40.06 -2.03 -35.81
C ALA A 20 39.80 -0.86 -34.85
N ALA A 21 38.90 0.06 -35.21
CA ALA A 21 38.44 1.09 -34.30
C ALA A 21 37.81 0.44 -33.06
N PRO A 22 38.10 0.92 -31.86
CA PRO A 22 37.44 0.38 -30.66
C PRO A 22 35.91 0.63 -30.80
N ALA A 23 35.14 -0.44 -30.73
CA ALA A 23 33.70 -0.33 -30.56
C ALA A 23 33.46 0.48 -29.28
N THR A 24 32.98 1.71 -29.44
CA THR A 24 32.49 2.50 -28.31
C THR A 24 31.29 1.73 -27.78
N ALA A 25 31.48 0.96 -26.71
CA ALA A 25 30.38 0.48 -25.88
C ALA A 25 29.61 1.72 -25.47
N GLN A 26 28.44 1.91 -26.04
CA GLN A 26 27.47 2.85 -25.47
C GLN A 26 27.21 2.34 -24.06
N VAL A 27 27.79 3.01 -23.08
CA VAL A 27 27.37 2.91 -21.69
C VAL A 27 25.96 3.47 -21.71
N GLN A 28 25.00 2.55 -21.83
CA GLN A 28 23.61 2.86 -21.57
C GLN A 28 23.60 3.38 -20.14
N ALA A 29 23.39 4.69 -19.97
CA ALA A 29 23.32 5.30 -18.67
C ALA A 29 22.35 4.44 -17.86
N ALA A 30 22.84 3.79 -16.82
CA ALA A 30 21.99 3.07 -15.89
C ALA A 30 20.97 4.10 -15.42
N ILE A 31 19.69 3.87 -15.73
CA ILE A 31 18.61 4.63 -15.11
C ILE A 31 18.88 4.49 -13.61
N PRO A 32 19.08 5.59 -12.86
CA PRO A 32 19.28 5.46 -11.43
C PRO A 32 18.14 4.60 -10.89
N PRO A 33 18.41 3.67 -9.97
CA PRO A 33 17.36 2.85 -9.40
C PRO A 33 16.31 3.81 -8.86
N SER A 34 15.13 3.81 -9.46
CA SER A 34 13.99 4.57 -8.96
C SER A 34 13.64 3.98 -7.62
N GLU A 35 13.43 4.83 -6.62
CA GLU A 35 12.94 4.41 -5.32
C GLU A 35 11.67 3.56 -5.49
N PRO A 36 11.54 2.44 -4.78
CA PRO A 36 10.35 1.63 -4.79
C PRO A 36 9.20 2.43 -4.12
N ILE A 37 8.01 2.34 -4.69
CA ILE A 37 6.81 2.98 -4.16
C ILE A 37 5.70 1.95 -4.01
N ILE A 38 4.85 2.15 -3.02
CA ILE A 38 3.67 1.31 -2.83
C ILE A 38 2.65 1.63 -3.93
N THR A 39 2.05 0.60 -4.48
CA THR A 39 0.90 0.73 -5.39
C THR A 39 -0.39 0.21 -4.77
N TRP A 40 -0.30 -0.56 -3.72
CA TRP A 40 -1.37 -1.01 -2.84
C TRP A 40 -0.80 -1.45 -1.50
N ALA A 41 -1.47 -1.15 -0.39
CA ALA A 41 -1.16 -1.69 0.92
C ALA A 41 -2.41 -1.77 1.79
N ALA A 42 -2.34 -2.62 2.81
CA ALA A 42 -3.29 -2.69 3.92
C ALA A 42 -2.54 -3.09 5.19
N SER A 43 -2.74 -2.33 6.27
CA SER A 43 -2.15 -2.64 7.57
C SER A 43 -2.51 -4.04 8.03
N ALA A 44 -1.49 -4.83 8.39
CA ALA A 44 -1.73 -6.10 9.02
C ALA A 44 -2.31 -5.87 10.43
N ASP A 45 -3.50 -6.42 10.69
CA ASP A 45 -4.00 -6.66 12.04
C ASP A 45 -3.81 -8.13 12.40
N PHE A 46 -4.79 -8.89 12.76
CA PHE A 46 -4.72 -10.34 12.71
C PHE A 46 -6.07 -10.85 12.19
N THR A 47 -6.06 -11.94 11.45
CA THR A 47 -7.29 -12.55 11.00
C THR A 47 -7.68 -13.72 11.89
N LEU A 48 -8.96 -14.09 11.88
CA LEU A 48 -9.44 -15.35 12.47
C LEU A 48 -9.34 -16.50 11.46
N THR A 49 -8.91 -16.24 10.25
CA THR A 49 -8.81 -17.22 9.16
C THR A 49 -7.76 -18.26 9.48
N ARG A 50 -8.19 -19.52 9.40
CA ARG A 50 -7.31 -20.68 9.47
C ARG A 50 -6.93 -21.10 8.06
N VAL A 51 -5.63 -21.24 7.80
CA VAL A 51 -5.11 -21.74 6.54
C VAL A 51 -4.43 -23.08 6.80
N THR A 52 -4.90 -24.15 6.13
CA THR A 52 -4.39 -25.52 6.35
C THR A 52 -4.17 -26.20 5.01
N ASN A 53 -2.90 -26.44 4.66
CA ASN A 53 -2.52 -27.04 3.37
C ASN A 53 -3.35 -26.48 2.21
N GLN A 54 -3.33 -25.16 2.06
CA GLN A 54 -4.29 -24.45 1.20
C GLN A 54 -3.62 -23.25 0.52
N THR A 55 -4.10 -22.91 -0.67
CA THR A 55 -3.75 -21.66 -1.36
C THR A 55 -4.81 -20.60 -1.08
N VAL A 56 -4.35 -19.42 -0.70
CA VAL A 56 -5.18 -18.21 -0.54
C VAL A 56 -4.87 -17.27 -1.69
N ARG A 57 -5.88 -16.86 -2.45
CA ARG A 57 -5.76 -15.91 -3.56
C ARG A 57 -6.38 -14.58 -3.17
N ASN A 58 -5.54 -13.65 -2.80
CA ASN A 58 -5.93 -12.29 -2.48
C ASN A 58 -6.09 -11.47 -3.76
N VAL A 59 -7.11 -10.61 -3.81
CA VAL A 59 -7.33 -9.68 -4.92
C VAL A 59 -7.24 -8.26 -4.41
N MET A 60 -6.48 -7.40 -5.12
CA MET A 60 -6.28 -6.01 -4.76
C MET A 60 -6.11 -5.16 -6.03
N ARG A 61 -6.48 -3.88 -5.95
CA ARG A 61 -6.38 -2.93 -7.07
C ARG A 61 -5.22 -1.96 -6.86
N THR A 62 -4.44 -1.76 -7.90
CA THR A 62 -3.25 -0.90 -7.87
C THR A 62 -3.60 0.58 -8.04
N SER A 63 -3.00 1.46 -7.24
CA SER A 63 -3.19 2.91 -7.32
C SER A 63 -2.33 3.56 -8.40
N VAL A 64 -1.10 3.09 -8.58
CA VAL A 64 -0.14 3.64 -9.54
C VAL A 64 0.51 2.51 -10.34
N GLY A 65 0.88 2.77 -11.58
CA GLY A 65 1.58 1.78 -12.42
C GLY A 65 3.10 1.86 -12.26
N GLY A 66 3.79 0.81 -12.70
CA GLY A 66 5.27 0.76 -12.65
C GLY A 66 5.84 -0.52 -13.26
N ARG A 67 7.14 -0.73 -13.07
CA ARG A 67 7.86 -1.93 -13.45
C ARG A 67 8.32 -2.66 -12.20
N GLY A 68 8.69 -3.94 -12.35
CA GLY A 68 9.32 -4.70 -11.28
C GLY A 68 8.41 -4.82 -10.05
N LEU A 69 7.20 -5.34 -10.24
CA LEU A 69 6.28 -5.60 -9.14
C LEU A 69 6.95 -6.52 -8.11
N GLN A 70 6.82 -6.17 -6.83
CA GLN A 70 7.19 -7.01 -5.70
C GLN A 70 5.98 -7.15 -4.77
N VAL A 71 5.92 -8.26 -4.05
CA VAL A 71 4.89 -8.55 -3.06
C VAL A 71 5.53 -8.60 -1.68
N SER A 72 5.01 -7.85 -0.73
CA SER A 72 5.34 -8.00 0.69
C SER A 72 4.42 -9.04 1.33
N LEU A 73 5.01 -10.03 2.00
CA LEU A 73 4.32 -11.04 2.79
C LEU A 73 4.68 -10.87 4.26
N SER A 74 3.67 -10.93 5.13
CA SER A 74 3.80 -10.64 6.54
C SER A 74 3.43 -11.83 7.44
N ASN A 75 4.22 -12.01 8.49
CA ASN A 75 3.94 -12.83 9.66
C ASN A 75 3.99 -11.97 10.95
N ALA A 76 3.65 -10.66 10.82
CA ALA A 76 3.78 -9.67 11.89
C ALA A 76 3.03 -10.06 13.16
N HIS A 77 1.88 -10.72 13.03
CA HIS A 77 1.05 -11.17 14.15
C HIS A 77 1.12 -12.68 14.41
N GLY A 78 2.02 -13.39 13.71
CA GLY A 78 2.23 -14.82 13.93
C GLY A 78 2.93 -15.11 15.26
N SER A 79 2.61 -16.26 15.85
CA SER A 79 3.28 -16.77 17.07
C SER A 79 4.33 -17.84 16.78
N SER A 80 4.45 -18.28 15.54
CA SER A 80 5.40 -19.27 15.06
C SER A 80 5.87 -18.90 13.64
N PRO A 81 7.03 -19.40 13.20
CA PRO A 81 7.46 -19.21 11.82
C PRO A 81 6.42 -19.74 10.82
N VAL A 82 6.20 -19.02 9.73
CA VAL A 82 5.35 -19.44 8.61
C VAL A 82 6.23 -19.64 7.38
N THR A 83 6.09 -20.81 6.73
CA THR A 83 6.72 -21.05 5.43
C THR A 83 5.70 -20.81 4.33
N PHE A 84 5.94 -19.81 3.50
CA PHE A 84 5.24 -19.60 2.25
C PHE A 84 5.88 -20.53 1.20
N ASN A 85 5.22 -21.66 0.93
CA ASN A 85 5.79 -22.74 0.12
C ASN A 85 5.77 -22.43 -1.38
N ALA A 86 4.80 -21.64 -1.84
CA ALA A 86 4.74 -21.11 -3.20
C ALA A 86 3.94 -19.82 -3.21
N VAL A 87 4.34 -18.89 -4.07
CA VAL A 87 3.62 -17.62 -4.29
C VAL A 87 3.56 -17.35 -5.79
N SER A 88 2.44 -16.85 -6.27
CA SER A 88 2.30 -16.37 -7.65
C SER A 88 1.52 -15.08 -7.72
N VAL A 89 1.73 -14.36 -8.81
CA VAL A 89 1.05 -13.09 -9.09
C VAL A 89 0.54 -13.10 -10.51
N GLY A 90 -0.66 -12.54 -10.72
CA GLY A 90 -1.23 -12.36 -12.04
C GLY A 90 -2.35 -11.33 -12.06
N ILE A 91 -2.85 -10.98 -13.24
CA ILE A 91 -3.98 -10.07 -13.40
C ILE A 91 -5.26 -10.84 -13.04
N ALA A 92 -5.98 -10.34 -12.02
CA ALA A 92 -7.23 -10.95 -11.56
C ALA A 92 -8.35 -10.80 -12.60
N LEU A 93 -9.25 -11.78 -12.61
CA LEU A 93 -10.54 -11.76 -13.31
C LEU A 93 -11.66 -11.68 -12.27
N ASP A 94 -12.82 -11.21 -12.69
CA ASP A 94 -13.97 -10.94 -11.79
C ASP A 94 -14.56 -12.20 -11.13
N ASP A 95 -14.22 -13.38 -11.65
CA ASP A 95 -14.70 -14.68 -11.15
C ASP A 95 -13.74 -15.39 -10.19
N GLY A 96 -12.66 -14.70 -9.78
CA GLY A 96 -11.58 -15.30 -8.97
C GLY A 96 -10.52 -16.03 -9.79
N GLY A 97 -10.67 -16.09 -11.11
CA GLY A 97 -9.64 -16.54 -12.04
C GLY A 97 -8.53 -15.53 -12.21
N VAL A 98 -7.50 -15.93 -12.96
CA VAL A 98 -6.34 -15.12 -13.30
C VAL A 98 -6.09 -15.22 -14.80
N LYS A 99 -5.76 -14.09 -15.45
CA LYS A 99 -5.35 -14.09 -16.85
C LYS A 99 -4.10 -14.95 -17.03
N ALA A 100 -4.22 -16.15 -17.59
CA ALA A 100 -3.17 -17.16 -17.64
C ALA A 100 -1.83 -16.64 -18.18
N ALA A 101 -1.86 -15.77 -19.22
CA ALA A 101 -0.64 -15.18 -19.80
C ALA A 101 0.09 -14.18 -18.87
N SER A 102 -0.53 -13.76 -17.78
CA SER A 102 0.05 -12.85 -16.78
C SER A 102 0.55 -13.56 -15.53
N LEU A 103 0.20 -14.84 -15.34
CA LEU A 103 0.52 -15.60 -14.14
C LEU A 103 2.01 -15.89 -14.06
N GLN A 104 2.64 -15.45 -12.98
CA GLN A 104 4.09 -15.61 -12.75
C GLN A 104 4.34 -16.12 -11.33
N PRO A 105 5.23 -17.08 -11.11
CA PRO A 105 5.71 -17.43 -9.78
C PRO A 105 6.57 -16.29 -9.22
N ALA A 106 6.40 -15.99 -7.94
CA ALA A 106 7.29 -15.12 -7.19
C ALA A 106 8.41 -15.93 -6.53
N THR A 107 9.59 -15.31 -6.37
CA THR A 107 10.72 -15.88 -5.67
C THR A 107 11.23 -14.94 -4.59
N PHE A 108 12.08 -15.46 -3.68
CA PHE A 108 12.64 -14.74 -2.54
C PHE A 108 14.14 -15.07 -2.48
N GLY A 109 14.96 -14.14 -2.95
CA GLY A 109 16.40 -14.41 -3.15
C GLY A 109 16.66 -15.55 -4.12
N GLY A 110 15.83 -15.71 -5.14
CA GLY A 110 15.87 -16.80 -6.13
C GLY A 110 15.21 -18.12 -5.66
N SER A 111 14.76 -18.22 -4.40
CA SER A 111 14.05 -19.41 -3.89
C SER A 111 12.54 -19.29 -4.15
N PRO A 112 11.83 -20.36 -4.55
CA PRO A 112 10.38 -20.34 -4.71
C PRO A 112 9.61 -20.34 -3.38
N SER A 113 10.28 -20.54 -2.27
CA SER A 113 9.70 -20.56 -0.91
C SER A 113 10.54 -19.74 0.05
N VAL A 114 9.91 -19.27 1.12
CA VAL A 114 10.56 -18.52 2.18
C VAL A 114 9.90 -18.79 3.53
N THR A 115 10.69 -18.85 4.61
CA THR A 115 10.19 -18.96 5.98
C THR A 115 10.37 -17.62 6.69
N VAL A 116 9.24 -17.07 7.17
CA VAL A 116 9.19 -15.78 7.87
C VAL A 116 8.97 -16.02 9.36
N PRO A 117 9.86 -15.52 10.23
CA PRO A 117 9.71 -15.66 11.67
C PRO A 117 8.50 -14.86 12.20
N PRO A 118 8.04 -15.11 13.43
CA PRO A 118 7.07 -14.26 14.11
C PRO A 118 7.54 -12.79 14.14
N GLY A 119 6.63 -11.87 13.85
CA GLY A 119 6.93 -10.44 13.79
C GLY A 119 7.68 -10.00 12.52
N GLY A 120 7.96 -10.92 11.60
CA GLY A 120 8.75 -10.66 10.39
C GLY A 120 7.89 -10.43 9.15
N GLU A 121 8.53 -9.81 8.16
CA GLU A 121 8.01 -9.55 6.83
C GLU A 121 9.08 -9.91 5.80
N VAL A 122 8.66 -10.13 4.56
CA VAL A 122 9.57 -10.42 3.45
C VAL A 122 9.05 -9.86 2.14
N LEU A 123 9.94 -9.22 1.39
CA LEU A 123 9.66 -8.73 0.05
C LEU A 123 10.14 -9.75 -1.00
N SER A 124 9.31 -10.01 -2.00
CA SER A 124 9.67 -10.90 -3.11
C SER A 124 10.78 -10.30 -3.99
N ASP A 125 11.41 -11.13 -4.82
CA ASP A 125 12.20 -10.64 -5.95
C ASP A 125 11.31 -9.90 -6.95
N TYR A 126 11.91 -9.10 -7.82
CA TYR A 126 11.19 -8.35 -8.85
C TYR A 126 10.52 -9.27 -9.88
N LEU A 127 9.21 -9.12 -10.03
CA LEU A 127 8.43 -9.74 -11.09
C LEU A 127 8.57 -8.92 -12.39
N ARG A 128 8.63 -9.62 -13.52
CA ARG A 128 8.83 -8.96 -14.82
C ARG A 128 7.52 -8.37 -15.35
N GLY A 129 7.64 -7.25 -16.03
CA GLY A 129 6.54 -6.63 -16.76
C GLY A 129 6.31 -5.17 -16.38
N PHE A 130 5.31 -4.59 -16.98
CA PHE A 130 4.78 -3.27 -16.65
C PHE A 130 3.37 -3.42 -16.12
N LEU A 131 3.13 -2.86 -14.96
CA LEU A 131 1.83 -2.81 -14.32
C LEU A 131 1.16 -1.47 -14.64
N HIS A 132 -0.07 -1.52 -15.15
CA HIS A 132 -0.88 -0.32 -15.33
C HIS A 132 -1.59 0.06 -14.03
N PRO A 133 -1.81 1.35 -13.77
CA PRO A 133 -2.61 1.78 -12.63
C PRO A 133 -4.06 1.27 -12.78
N GLY A 134 -4.74 1.03 -11.65
CA GLY A 134 -6.09 0.50 -11.65
C GLY A 134 -6.22 -0.98 -12.05
N THR A 135 -5.09 -1.69 -12.20
CA THR A 135 -5.12 -3.13 -12.50
C THR A 135 -5.49 -3.93 -11.24
N ALA A 136 -6.47 -4.83 -11.37
CA ALA A 136 -6.73 -5.83 -10.35
C ALA A 136 -5.65 -6.92 -10.39
N ILE A 137 -4.96 -7.14 -9.28
CA ILE A 137 -3.88 -8.12 -9.12
C ILE A 137 -4.35 -9.22 -8.19
N ALA A 138 -4.14 -10.46 -8.60
CA ALA A 138 -4.29 -11.64 -7.73
C ALA A 138 -2.90 -12.06 -7.22
N VAL A 139 -2.76 -12.17 -5.90
CA VAL A 139 -1.61 -12.77 -5.23
C VAL A 139 -2.06 -14.07 -4.58
N SER A 140 -1.57 -15.20 -5.09
CA SER A 140 -1.89 -16.53 -4.57
C SER A 140 -0.74 -17.03 -3.71
N VAL A 141 -1.02 -17.33 -2.44
CA VAL A 141 -0.04 -17.77 -1.44
C VAL A 141 -0.41 -19.16 -0.95
N TYR A 142 0.49 -20.14 -1.10
CA TYR A 142 0.30 -21.51 -0.62
C TYR A 142 1.10 -21.74 0.65
N VAL A 143 0.42 -22.31 1.65
CA VAL A 143 1.02 -22.77 2.92
C VAL A 143 0.68 -24.25 3.13
N GLU A 144 1.69 -25.10 3.28
CA GLU A 144 1.50 -26.54 3.51
C GLU A 144 1.04 -26.85 4.94
N GLY A 145 1.43 -26.02 5.92
CA GLY A 145 1.15 -26.23 7.33
C GLY A 145 -0.27 -25.90 7.76
N ASP A 146 -0.50 -25.98 9.07
CA ASP A 146 -1.75 -25.55 9.73
C ASP A 146 -1.50 -24.21 10.47
N ILE A 147 -1.89 -23.15 9.86
CA ILE A 147 -1.85 -21.80 10.45
C ILE A 147 -3.22 -21.47 11.00
N ARG A 148 -3.35 -21.51 12.31
CA ARG A 148 -4.65 -21.32 13.00
C ARG A 148 -5.16 -19.89 12.96
N ARG A 149 -4.24 -18.92 12.95
CA ARG A 149 -4.51 -17.48 12.89
C ARG A 149 -3.47 -16.86 11.98
N ALA A 150 -3.86 -16.68 10.74
CA ALA A 150 -3.01 -16.07 9.74
C ALA A 150 -2.90 -14.57 9.98
N THR A 151 -1.71 -14.02 9.82
CA THR A 151 -1.52 -12.56 9.72
C THR A 151 -2.24 -12.06 8.47
N GLY A 152 -2.90 -10.93 8.57
CA GLY A 152 -3.58 -10.30 7.45
C GLY A 152 -4.39 -9.09 7.90
N HIS A 153 -5.29 -8.66 7.04
CA HIS A 153 -6.19 -7.54 7.25
C HIS A 153 -7.64 -8.03 7.23
N ASN A 154 -8.42 -7.73 8.28
CA ASN A 154 -9.73 -8.37 8.48
C ASN A 154 -10.82 -7.94 7.53
N LEU A 155 -10.81 -6.68 7.04
CA LEU A 155 -11.87 -6.11 6.22
C LEU A 155 -11.33 -5.71 4.84
N ALA A 156 -11.29 -6.65 3.91
CA ALA A 156 -10.83 -6.37 2.55
C ALA A 156 -11.86 -5.61 1.71
N LEU A 157 -13.14 -5.70 2.03
CA LEU A 157 -14.26 -5.21 1.20
C LEU A 157 -14.19 -5.71 -0.25
N THR A 158 -13.58 -6.88 -0.43
CA THR A 158 -13.46 -7.60 -1.68
C THR A 158 -13.24 -9.08 -1.39
N GLU A 159 -13.38 -9.93 -2.40
CA GLU A 159 -13.19 -11.35 -2.21
C GLU A 159 -11.71 -11.75 -2.18
N THR A 160 -11.35 -12.55 -1.20
CA THR A 160 -10.15 -13.36 -1.17
C THR A 160 -10.56 -14.83 -1.29
N TYR A 161 -10.06 -15.51 -2.29
CA TYR A 161 -10.50 -16.85 -2.65
C TYR A 161 -9.65 -17.92 -1.96
N LEU A 162 -10.32 -18.95 -1.47
CA LEU A 162 -9.71 -20.08 -0.78
C LEU A 162 -9.79 -21.33 -1.67
N SER A 163 -8.64 -21.97 -1.90
CA SER A 163 -8.58 -23.15 -2.74
C SER A 163 -9.09 -24.40 -2.03
N THR A 164 -9.31 -25.47 -2.78
CA THR A 164 -9.26 -26.84 -2.26
C THR A 164 -7.88 -27.13 -1.67
N PRO A 165 -7.70 -28.19 -0.83
CA PRO A 165 -6.38 -28.50 -0.25
C PRO A 165 -5.29 -28.69 -1.32
N GLY A 166 -4.13 -28.08 -1.10
CA GLY A 166 -2.97 -28.19 -1.97
C GLY A 166 -2.49 -26.89 -2.58
N ASN A 167 -1.44 -27.00 -3.38
CA ASN A 167 -0.81 -25.88 -4.09
C ASN A 167 -1.53 -25.63 -5.42
N HIS A 168 -2.33 -24.56 -5.46
CA HIS A 168 -3.07 -24.07 -6.61
C HIS A 168 -2.57 -22.69 -7.09
N THR A 169 -1.37 -22.28 -6.69
CA THR A 169 -0.84 -20.94 -7.03
C THR A 169 -0.74 -20.70 -8.53
N LEU A 170 -0.52 -21.75 -9.32
CA LEU A 170 -0.41 -21.63 -10.78
C LEU A 170 -1.67 -22.04 -11.55
N ASP A 171 -2.78 -22.31 -10.85
CA ASP A 171 -4.07 -22.57 -11.50
C ASP A 171 -4.69 -21.23 -11.92
N ALA A 172 -4.88 -21.07 -13.21
CA ALA A 172 -5.38 -19.80 -13.76
C ALA A 172 -6.91 -19.66 -13.66
N ASP A 173 -7.64 -20.77 -13.64
CA ASP A 173 -9.10 -20.74 -13.52
C ASP A 173 -9.56 -20.68 -12.04
N ALA A 174 -10.83 -20.36 -11.83
CA ALA A 174 -11.44 -20.26 -10.52
C ALA A 174 -11.87 -21.62 -9.92
N ALA A 175 -11.86 -22.72 -10.71
CA ALA A 175 -12.42 -24.00 -10.29
C ALA A 175 -11.72 -24.59 -9.06
N SER A 176 -10.43 -24.29 -8.87
CA SER A 176 -9.69 -24.70 -7.68
C SER A 176 -10.02 -23.89 -6.42
N TYR A 177 -10.82 -22.82 -6.51
CA TYR A 177 -11.11 -21.86 -5.45
C TYR A 177 -12.63 -21.78 -5.16
N PRO A 178 -13.22 -22.79 -4.52
CA PRO A 178 -14.68 -22.91 -4.38
C PRO A 178 -15.31 -21.99 -3.30
N SER A 179 -14.53 -21.25 -2.54
CA SER A 179 -15.01 -20.37 -1.47
C SER A 179 -14.19 -19.09 -1.36
N SER A 180 -14.78 -18.07 -0.73
CA SER A 180 -14.13 -16.78 -0.49
C SER A 180 -14.36 -16.28 0.93
N ILE A 181 -13.58 -15.31 1.33
CA ILE A 181 -13.66 -14.55 2.58
C ILE A 181 -13.43 -13.06 2.30
N ASP A 182 -13.87 -12.22 3.22
CA ASP A 182 -13.65 -10.77 3.20
C ASP A 182 -12.44 -10.38 4.08
N SER A 183 -11.25 -10.84 3.70
CA SER A 183 -10.01 -10.52 4.43
C SER A 183 -8.81 -10.75 3.53
N TRP A 184 -7.85 -9.84 3.50
CA TRP A 184 -6.55 -10.15 2.89
C TRP A 184 -5.70 -10.97 3.87
N VAL A 185 -5.01 -11.98 3.37
CA VAL A 185 -4.27 -12.95 4.18
C VAL A 185 -2.82 -13.02 3.73
N PHE A 186 -1.89 -12.81 4.65
CA PHE A 186 -0.44 -12.79 4.46
C PHE A 186 0.13 -11.68 3.58
N VAL A 187 -0.66 -11.04 2.73
CA VAL A 187 -0.20 -9.98 1.84
C VAL A 187 -0.40 -8.63 2.53
N GLU A 188 0.66 -7.82 2.57
CA GLU A 188 0.68 -6.51 3.21
C GLU A 188 0.79 -5.36 2.22
N SER A 189 1.66 -5.52 1.20
CA SER A 189 1.78 -4.48 0.18
C SER A 189 2.20 -5.02 -1.20
N LEU A 190 1.90 -4.24 -2.22
CA LEU A 190 2.42 -4.35 -3.57
C LEU A 190 3.28 -3.13 -3.87
N VAL A 191 4.50 -3.37 -4.32
CA VAL A 191 5.51 -2.35 -4.56
C VAL A 191 5.92 -2.36 -6.03
N VAL A 192 6.09 -1.18 -6.62
CA VAL A 192 6.58 -1.02 -7.99
C VAL A 192 7.71 0.00 -8.06
N THR A 193 8.49 -0.05 -9.14
CA THR A 193 9.49 0.97 -9.43
C THR A 193 9.09 1.77 -10.66
N ARG A 194 9.38 3.08 -10.65
CA ARG A 194 9.20 3.97 -11.81
C ARG A 194 10.51 4.72 -12.07
N GLY A 195 10.79 5.03 -13.33
CA GLY A 195 11.95 5.86 -13.70
C GLY A 195 11.78 7.36 -13.37
N LEU A 196 10.91 7.70 -12.43
CA LEU A 196 10.60 9.05 -11.97
C LEU A 196 10.66 9.06 -10.44
N PRO A 197 11.10 10.16 -9.81
CA PRO A 197 11.00 10.33 -8.37
C PRO A 197 9.52 10.49 -8.01
N LEU A 198 8.90 9.44 -7.55
CA LEU A 198 7.54 9.44 -7.04
C LEU A 198 7.57 8.96 -5.61
N SER A 199 6.60 9.45 -4.83
CA SER A 199 6.41 9.08 -3.44
C SER A 199 5.19 8.19 -3.23
N THR A 200 5.07 7.67 -2.02
CA THR A 200 3.87 7.04 -1.49
C THR A 200 3.20 8.00 -0.50
N VAL A 201 1.88 8.09 -0.58
CA VAL A 201 1.04 8.70 0.45
C VAL A 201 0.44 7.57 1.29
N ALA A 202 0.77 7.51 2.57
CA ALA A 202 0.15 6.59 3.51
C ALA A 202 -1.10 7.24 4.13
N ALA A 203 -2.21 6.53 4.14
CA ALA A 203 -3.45 6.96 4.80
C ALA A 203 -3.62 6.17 6.10
N LEU A 204 -3.13 6.71 7.21
CA LEU A 204 -3.25 6.10 8.54
C LEU A 204 -4.60 6.43 9.15
N GLY A 205 -5.36 5.43 9.57
CA GLY A 205 -6.68 5.66 10.10
C GLY A 205 -7.41 4.43 10.65
N ASP A 206 -8.69 4.64 10.89
CA ASP A 206 -9.62 3.64 11.41
C ASP A 206 -10.56 3.11 10.31
N SER A 207 -11.78 2.68 10.69
CA SER A 207 -12.79 2.14 9.77
C SER A 207 -13.19 3.08 8.63
N ILE A 208 -13.05 4.40 8.82
CA ILE A 208 -13.37 5.39 7.79
C ILE A 208 -12.29 5.39 6.70
N THR A 209 -11.04 5.16 7.06
CA THR A 209 -9.95 5.01 6.09
C THR A 209 -9.94 3.61 5.49
N ASP A 210 -10.21 2.59 6.26
CA ASP A 210 -10.39 1.20 5.85
C ASP A 210 -11.51 1.04 4.82
N GLY A 211 -12.60 1.83 4.95
CA GLY A 211 -13.66 1.96 3.95
C GLY A 211 -15.01 1.34 4.34
N VAL A 212 -15.26 1.14 5.65
CA VAL A 212 -16.57 0.64 6.13
C VAL A 212 -17.71 1.50 5.59
N GLY A 213 -18.77 0.86 5.08
CA GLY A 213 -19.91 1.53 4.46
C GLY A 213 -19.78 1.74 2.95
N SER A 214 -18.62 1.51 2.36
CA SER A 214 -18.47 1.49 0.90
C SER A 214 -19.01 0.20 0.28
N THR A 215 -19.41 0.26 -0.99
CA THR A 215 -19.95 -0.88 -1.72
C THR A 215 -18.89 -1.97 -1.89
N PHE A 216 -19.21 -3.19 -1.42
CA PHE A 216 -18.34 -4.36 -1.53
C PHE A 216 -17.91 -4.63 -2.98
N GLY A 217 -16.63 -4.84 -3.20
CA GLY A 217 -16.02 -5.14 -4.50
C GLY A 217 -15.93 -3.97 -5.47
N ALA A 218 -16.31 -2.74 -5.04
CA ALA A 218 -16.34 -1.59 -5.92
C ALA A 218 -15.11 -0.67 -5.83
N ASP A 219 -14.22 -0.89 -4.86
CA ASP A 219 -13.05 -0.03 -4.57
C ASP A 219 -13.46 1.45 -4.46
N ASN A 220 -14.41 1.73 -3.56
CA ASN A 220 -15.03 3.06 -3.37
C ASN A 220 -14.62 3.72 -2.05
N ARG A 221 -13.43 3.39 -1.50
CA ARG A 221 -12.84 4.09 -0.35
C ARG A 221 -12.43 5.50 -0.73
N TRP A 222 -12.32 6.41 0.20
CA TRP A 222 -11.80 7.75 -0.12
C TRP A 222 -10.36 7.67 -0.69
N THR A 223 -9.57 6.69 -0.29
CA THR A 223 -8.22 6.44 -0.80
C THR A 223 -8.23 5.97 -2.27
N ASP A 224 -9.21 5.18 -2.68
CA ASP A 224 -9.38 4.73 -4.07
C ASP A 224 -9.75 5.91 -4.98
N TYR A 225 -10.76 6.70 -4.59
CA TYR A 225 -11.12 7.94 -5.30
C TYR A 225 -9.97 8.96 -5.33
N LEU A 226 -9.16 9.04 -4.25
CA LEU A 226 -7.97 9.89 -4.23
C LEU A 226 -6.93 9.40 -5.24
N ALA A 227 -6.69 8.10 -5.33
CA ALA A 227 -5.78 7.51 -6.31
C ALA A 227 -6.20 7.87 -7.74
N GLU A 228 -7.49 7.77 -8.06
CA GLU A 228 -8.03 8.18 -9.37
C GLU A 228 -7.77 9.67 -9.66
N ARG A 229 -7.95 10.55 -8.68
CA ARG A 229 -7.65 11.99 -8.82
C ARG A 229 -6.16 12.25 -9.03
N ILE A 230 -5.28 11.54 -8.34
CA ILE A 230 -3.83 11.64 -8.48
C ILE A 230 -3.39 11.20 -9.88
N LEU A 231 -4.02 10.18 -10.45
CA LEU A 231 -3.74 9.70 -11.81
C LEU A 231 -4.06 10.73 -12.90
N GLN A 232 -4.94 11.70 -12.63
CA GLN A 232 -5.22 12.81 -13.57
C GLN A 232 -4.09 13.86 -13.59
N ARG A 233 -3.13 13.80 -12.67
CA ARG A 233 -1.97 14.70 -12.64
C ARG A 233 -0.92 14.27 -13.67
N PRO A 234 0.00 15.19 -14.08
CA PRO A 234 1.17 14.79 -14.84
C PRO A 234 1.92 13.64 -14.15
N SER A 235 2.50 12.73 -14.93
CA SER A 235 3.16 11.51 -14.41
C SER A 235 4.28 11.80 -13.39
N THR A 236 4.89 12.97 -13.42
CA THR A 236 5.91 13.45 -12.47
C THR A 236 5.34 13.96 -11.15
N ALA A 237 4.01 14.05 -11.04
CA ALA A 237 3.30 14.55 -9.86
C ALA A 237 2.27 13.52 -9.35
N GLN A 238 2.35 12.27 -9.82
CA GLN A 238 1.57 11.16 -9.29
C GLN A 238 2.24 10.60 -8.05
N ALA A 239 1.48 9.89 -7.22
CA ALA A 239 1.95 9.19 -6.03
C ALA A 239 1.24 7.84 -5.91
N GLY A 240 1.87 6.89 -5.27
CA GLY A 240 1.22 5.67 -4.82
C GLY A 240 0.37 5.93 -3.57
N ILE A 241 -0.64 5.12 -3.33
CA ILE A 241 -1.47 5.19 -2.13
C ILE A 241 -1.34 3.89 -1.36
N ALA A 242 -1.00 4.01 -0.08
CA ALA A 242 -1.05 2.96 0.93
C ALA A 242 -2.25 3.22 1.85
N ASN A 243 -3.22 2.32 1.89
CA ASN A 243 -4.33 2.42 2.83
C ASN A 243 -3.96 1.65 4.11
N GLU A 244 -3.66 2.40 5.16
CA GLU A 244 -3.26 1.85 6.47
C GLU A 244 -4.39 2.04 7.51
N GLY A 245 -5.64 1.99 7.05
CA GLY A 245 -6.83 1.95 7.89
C GLY A 245 -7.00 0.60 8.56
N ILE A 246 -7.44 0.57 9.81
CA ILE A 246 -7.86 -0.62 10.54
C ILE A 246 -9.20 -0.32 11.20
N SER A 247 -10.26 -1.06 10.85
CA SER A 247 -11.60 -0.86 11.43
C SER A 247 -11.58 -1.00 12.95
N GLY A 248 -12.13 0.01 13.66
CA GLY A 248 -12.17 0.06 15.12
C GLY A 248 -10.84 0.43 15.81
N ASN A 249 -9.83 0.82 15.03
CA ASN A 249 -8.51 1.21 15.57
C ASN A 249 -8.58 2.53 16.34
N ARG A 250 -7.54 2.79 17.13
CA ARG A 250 -7.40 3.96 18.00
C ARG A 250 -5.97 4.49 17.97
N VAL A 251 -5.83 5.78 18.21
CA VAL A 251 -4.53 6.43 18.35
C VAL A 251 -3.80 5.98 19.59
N LEU A 252 -4.48 6.02 20.76
CA LEU A 252 -3.84 5.96 22.09
C LEU A 252 -3.62 4.53 22.58
N SER A 253 -4.57 3.65 22.35
CA SER A 253 -4.53 2.30 22.93
C SER A 253 -5.09 1.29 21.95
N GLY A 254 -4.65 0.03 22.07
CA GLY A 254 -5.19 -1.05 21.27
C GLY A 254 -6.71 -1.12 21.33
N GLY A 255 -7.33 -1.34 20.18
CA GLY A 255 -8.72 -1.67 19.97
C GLY A 255 -8.74 -2.91 19.11
N PHE A 256 -9.23 -2.79 17.89
CA PHE A 256 -8.87 -3.73 16.84
C PHE A 256 -7.48 -3.35 16.31
N GLY A 257 -6.59 -4.32 16.21
CA GLY A 257 -5.19 -4.11 15.85
C GLY A 257 -4.36 -3.39 16.94
N GLN A 258 -3.12 -3.06 16.61
CA GLN A 258 -2.25 -2.22 17.42
C GLN A 258 -2.65 -0.75 17.26
N SER A 259 -2.48 0.07 18.30
CA SER A 259 -2.77 1.50 18.23
C SER A 259 -1.89 2.20 17.20
N ALA A 260 -2.36 3.34 16.63
CA ALA A 260 -1.58 4.14 15.71
C ALA A 260 -0.19 4.47 16.28
N LEU A 261 -0.11 4.87 17.55
CA LEU A 261 1.16 5.11 18.26
C LEU A 261 2.13 3.91 18.19
N THR A 262 1.60 2.69 18.26
CA THR A 262 2.40 1.47 18.26
C THR A 262 2.81 1.03 16.85
N ARG A 263 1.88 1.15 15.87
CA ARG A 263 2.07 0.65 14.50
C ARG A 263 2.67 1.66 13.52
N PHE A 264 2.82 2.91 13.93
CA PHE A 264 3.24 4.02 13.07
C PHE A 264 4.54 3.76 12.31
N ASP A 265 5.56 3.25 12.98
CA ASP A 265 6.84 2.96 12.32
C ASP A 265 6.70 1.82 11.29
N ARG A 266 5.96 0.74 11.65
CA ARG A 266 5.76 -0.38 10.74
C ARG A 266 4.90 -0.01 9.53
N ASP A 267 3.74 0.63 9.77
CA ASP A 267 2.72 0.82 8.75
C ASP A 267 2.92 2.13 7.95
N VAL A 268 3.80 3.03 8.41
CA VAL A 268 4.04 4.31 7.76
C VAL A 268 5.52 4.52 7.47
N LEU A 269 6.36 4.72 8.49
CA LEU A 269 7.73 5.22 8.32
C LEU A 269 8.65 4.20 7.62
N ASN A 270 8.47 2.91 7.90
CA ASN A 270 9.27 1.85 7.27
C ASN A 270 8.71 1.39 5.91
N GLN A 271 7.61 2.00 5.43
CA GLN A 271 7.01 1.60 4.17
C GLN A 271 7.72 2.24 2.96
N PRO A 272 7.85 1.51 1.84
CA PRO A 272 8.58 1.98 0.67
C PRO A 272 8.07 3.32 0.10
N GLY A 273 8.96 4.31 0.05
CA GLY A 273 8.73 5.57 -0.62
C GLY A 273 7.72 6.49 0.06
N VAL A 274 7.34 6.25 1.31
CA VAL A 274 6.43 7.13 2.05
C VAL A 274 7.13 8.46 2.33
N GLU A 275 6.55 9.56 1.82
CA GLU A 275 6.98 10.92 2.07
C GLU A 275 5.87 11.75 2.74
N THR A 276 4.64 11.26 2.69
CA THR A 276 3.48 11.93 3.30
C THR A 276 2.57 10.91 3.97
N VAL A 277 2.16 11.21 5.20
CA VAL A 277 1.08 10.49 5.88
C VAL A 277 -0.12 11.40 6.08
N VAL A 278 -1.32 10.91 5.73
CA VAL A 278 -2.60 11.52 6.09
C VAL A 278 -3.13 10.78 7.31
N LEU A 279 -3.25 11.49 8.43
CA LEU A 279 -3.77 10.95 9.69
C LEU A 279 -5.26 11.29 9.82
N LEU A 280 -6.12 10.28 9.73
CA LEU A 280 -7.57 10.37 9.99
C LEU A 280 -7.96 9.27 10.97
N GLU A 281 -7.75 9.50 12.25
CA GLU A 281 -8.00 8.53 13.30
C GLU A 281 -8.24 9.23 14.62
N GLY A 282 -9.10 8.66 15.49
CA GLY A 282 -9.37 9.20 16.82
C GLY A 282 -10.85 9.16 17.24
N ILE A 283 -11.77 8.90 16.30
CA ILE A 283 -13.20 8.84 16.65
C ILE A 283 -13.48 7.67 17.62
N ASN A 284 -12.77 6.57 17.50
CA ASN A 284 -12.90 5.42 18.40
C ASN A 284 -12.30 5.67 19.78
N ASP A 285 -11.25 6.50 19.88
CA ASP A 285 -10.73 6.97 21.17
C ASP A 285 -11.80 7.76 21.92
N ILE A 286 -12.44 8.75 21.25
CA ILE A 286 -13.53 9.55 21.80
C ILE A 286 -14.72 8.66 22.17
N ASN A 287 -15.11 7.73 21.32
CA ASN A 287 -16.21 6.80 21.57
C ASN A 287 -15.97 5.90 22.78
N THR A 288 -14.72 5.64 23.11
CA THR A 288 -14.33 4.85 24.29
C THR A 288 -13.96 5.69 25.51
N GLY A 289 -14.12 7.03 25.43
CA GLY A 289 -14.05 7.93 26.56
C GLY A 289 -12.77 8.77 26.66
N ALA A 290 -11.89 8.73 25.66
CA ALA A 290 -10.74 9.63 25.63
C ALA A 290 -11.18 11.09 25.49
N SER A 291 -10.47 11.97 26.15
CA SER A 291 -10.65 13.43 26.01
C SER A 291 -9.90 13.94 24.77
N ALA A 292 -10.33 15.11 24.29
CA ALA A 292 -9.61 15.80 23.23
C ALA A 292 -8.15 16.10 23.60
N THR A 293 -7.88 16.40 24.86
CA THR A 293 -6.52 16.66 25.35
C THR A 293 -5.64 15.43 25.18
N GLU A 294 -6.09 14.27 25.65
CA GLU A 294 -5.33 13.02 25.52
C GLU A 294 -5.07 12.66 24.05
N LEU A 295 -6.08 12.83 23.19
CA LEU A 295 -5.96 12.54 21.76
C LEU A 295 -4.99 13.50 21.06
N ILE A 296 -5.06 14.80 21.37
CA ILE A 296 -4.11 15.80 20.86
C ILE A 296 -2.68 15.52 21.32
N GLU A 297 -2.47 15.05 22.54
CA GLU A 297 -1.16 14.60 23.01
C GLU A 297 -0.65 13.40 22.19
N GLY A 298 -1.54 12.45 21.84
CA GLY A 298 -1.21 11.35 20.92
C GLY A 298 -0.78 11.84 19.54
N TYR A 299 -1.46 12.84 18.97
CA TYR A 299 -1.02 13.44 17.71
C TYR A 299 0.34 14.12 17.83
N ARG A 300 0.59 14.82 18.94
CA ARG A 300 1.88 15.46 19.26
C ARG A 300 3.03 14.46 19.48
N GLU A 301 2.72 13.19 19.73
CA GLU A 301 3.71 12.11 19.72
C GLU A 301 4.01 11.64 18.28
N LEU A 302 3.00 11.54 17.40
CA LEU A 302 3.17 11.10 16.00
C LEU A 302 3.87 12.15 15.13
N ILE A 303 3.51 13.43 15.28
CA ILE A 303 4.03 14.54 14.46
C ILE A 303 5.57 14.59 14.46
N PRO A 304 6.27 14.66 15.61
CA PRO A 304 7.72 14.70 15.60
C PRO A 304 8.38 13.40 15.13
N ARG A 305 7.69 12.25 15.23
CA ARG A 305 8.20 10.98 14.68
C ARG A 305 8.20 11.03 13.16
N ALA A 306 7.11 11.52 12.54
CA ALA A 306 7.06 11.75 11.09
C ALA A 306 8.17 12.71 10.65
N HIS A 307 8.32 13.84 11.34
CA HIS A 307 9.33 14.84 11.01
C HIS A 307 10.76 14.34 11.18
N ALA A 308 11.02 13.45 12.14
CA ALA A 308 12.34 12.84 12.34
C ALA A 308 12.75 11.89 11.20
N ASP A 309 11.79 11.41 10.44
CA ASP A 309 11.94 10.54 9.26
C ASP A 309 11.77 11.32 7.94
N ASP A 310 11.84 12.65 7.97
CA ASP A 310 11.59 13.53 6.83
C ASP A 310 10.22 13.33 6.15
N THR A 311 9.26 12.70 6.83
CA THR A 311 7.89 12.48 6.36
C THR A 311 6.98 13.63 6.77
N CYS A 312 6.17 14.16 5.85
CA CYS A 312 5.12 15.13 6.17
C CYS A 312 3.90 14.43 6.79
N ILE A 313 3.31 15.07 7.79
CA ILE A 313 2.08 14.59 8.40
C ILE A 313 0.93 15.60 8.19
N VAL A 314 -0.12 15.15 7.51
CA VAL A 314 -1.31 15.93 7.17
C VAL A 314 -2.45 15.50 8.06
N GLY A 315 -3.02 16.45 8.81
CA GLY A 315 -4.15 16.17 9.71
C GLY A 315 -5.49 16.16 8.96
N GLY A 316 -6.24 15.07 9.10
CA GLY A 316 -7.64 14.97 8.69
C GLY A 316 -8.59 15.30 9.86
N THR A 317 -9.60 16.13 9.65
CA THR A 317 -10.63 16.37 10.67
C THR A 317 -11.56 15.17 10.79
N LEU A 318 -11.90 14.79 12.03
CA LEU A 318 -12.81 13.68 12.33
C LEU A 318 -14.23 14.00 11.80
N THR A 319 -14.78 13.10 11.00
CA THR A 319 -16.11 13.20 10.40
C THR A 319 -17.23 13.18 11.45
N PRO A 320 -18.49 13.53 11.12
CA PRO A 320 -19.61 13.44 12.03
C PRO A 320 -19.76 12.07 12.70
N ASN A 321 -20.32 12.08 13.92
CA ASN A 321 -20.62 10.87 14.68
C ASN A 321 -21.98 11.04 15.37
N GLU A 322 -23.04 10.61 14.72
CA GLU A 322 -24.42 10.78 15.21
C GLU A 322 -24.68 10.02 16.52
N GLY A 323 -24.06 8.85 16.68
CA GLY A 323 -24.17 8.03 17.89
C GLY A 323 -23.50 8.61 19.13
N GLY A 324 -22.72 9.70 18.97
CA GLY A 324 -22.08 10.40 20.07
C GLY A 324 -23.05 11.29 20.87
N ASP A 325 -22.93 11.32 22.20
CA ASP A 325 -23.60 12.30 23.03
C ASP A 325 -22.98 13.71 22.88
N ALA A 326 -23.57 14.72 23.55
CA ALA A 326 -23.07 16.09 23.48
C ALA A 326 -21.64 16.25 24.03
N GLY A 327 -21.22 15.40 24.96
CA GLY A 327 -19.86 15.42 25.52
C GLY A 327 -18.86 14.91 24.48
N ARG A 328 -19.13 13.79 23.83
CA ARG A 328 -18.28 13.22 22.76
C ARG A 328 -18.19 14.17 21.57
N GLU A 329 -19.32 14.79 21.18
CA GLU A 329 -19.30 15.80 20.13
C GLU A 329 -18.41 17.00 20.49
N ALA A 330 -18.45 17.48 21.74
CA ALA A 330 -17.56 18.54 22.19
C ALA A 330 -16.06 18.12 22.09
N GLN A 331 -15.72 16.86 22.42
CA GLN A 331 -14.36 16.36 22.24
C GLN A 331 -13.98 16.30 20.75
N ARG A 332 -14.86 15.79 19.88
CA ARG A 332 -14.62 15.74 18.43
C ARG A 332 -14.36 17.14 17.86
N GLN A 333 -15.18 18.11 18.22
CA GLN A 333 -14.99 19.49 17.76
C GLN A 333 -13.68 20.10 18.28
N ALA A 334 -13.31 19.86 19.54
CA ALA A 334 -12.05 20.36 20.09
C ALA A 334 -10.82 19.75 19.36
N VAL A 335 -10.87 18.48 19.00
CA VAL A 335 -9.85 17.85 18.16
C VAL A 335 -9.82 18.45 16.77
N ASN A 336 -10.98 18.63 16.14
CA ASN A 336 -11.08 19.23 14.82
C ASN A 336 -10.58 20.68 14.79
N ASP A 337 -10.84 21.45 15.84
CA ASP A 337 -10.32 22.83 15.97
C ASP A 337 -8.79 22.83 16.10
N PHE A 338 -8.22 21.86 16.85
CA PHE A 338 -6.76 21.67 16.90
C PHE A 338 -6.19 21.33 15.51
N VAL A 339 -6.77 20.37 14.80
CA VAL A 339 -6.32 20.00 13.45
C VAL A 339 -6.35 21.19 12.51
N ARG A 340 -7.45 22.01 12.55
CA ARG A 340 -7.62 23.16 11.67
C ARG A 340 -6.68 24.33 11.97
N ALA A 341 -6.39 24.58 13.25
CA ALA A 341 -5.85 25.86 13.68
C ALA A 341 -4.51 25.82 14.44
N SER A 342 -4.04 24.67 14.89
CA SER A 342 -2.80 24.59 15.66
C SER A 342 -1.54 24.97 14.85
N GLY A 343 -1.53 24.68 13.57
CA GLY A 343 -0.35 24.82 12.73
C GLY A 343 0.75 23.80 13.04
N GLU A 344 0.43 22.72 13.77
CA GLU A 344 1.36 21.66 14.12
C GLU A 344 1.46 20.59 13.01
N PHE A 345 0.43 20.42 12.17
CA PHE A 345 0.43 19.59 11.00
C PHE A 345 1.02 20.33 9.77
N ASP A 346 1.69 19.62 8.88
CA ASP A 346 2.23 20.18 7.62
C ASP A 346 1.14 20.56 6.61
N GLY A 347 -0.06 20.03 6.80
CA GLY A 347 -1.25 20.36 6.02
C GLY A 347 -2.52 19.88 6.71
N VAL A 348 -3.66 20.36 6.21
CA VAL A 348 -4.97 20.01 6.76
C VAL A 348 -5.93 19.60 5.65
N ILE A 349 -6.70 18.54 5.91
CA ILE A 349 -7.82 18.10 5.09
C ILE A 349 -9.08 18.19 5.96
N ASP A 350 -10.01 19.06 5.60
CA ASP A 350 -11.25 19.22 6.36
C ASP A 350 -12.33 18.24 5.89
N PHE A 351 -12.15 16.97 6.25
CA PHE A 351 -13.10 15.90 5.94
C PHE A 351 -14.47 16.14 6.60
N ASP A 352 -14.48 16.66 7.83
CA ASP A 352 -15.72 17.03 8.52
C ASP A 352 -16.55 18.03 7.70
N ALA A 353 -15.93 19.11 7.24
CA ALA A 353 -16.63 20.08 6.41
C ALA A 353 -17.10 19.52 5.06
N ALA A 354 -16.41 18.51 4.53
CA ALA A 354 -16.75 17.90 3.25
C ALA A 354 -18.03 17.07 3.29
N VAL A 355 -18.33 16.44 4.44
CA VAL A 355 -19.40 15.44 4.53
C VAL A 355 -20.53 15.80 5.49
N ARG A 356 -20.32 16.76 6.41
CA ARG A 356 -21.33 17.14 7.39
C ARG A 356 -22.51 17.88 6.78
N ASP A 357 -23.68 17.77 7.39
CA ASP A 357 -24.84 18.60 7.10
C ASP A 357 -24.58 20.04 7.59
N PRO A 358 -24.60 21.05 6.71
CA PRO A 358 -24.40 22.46 7.13
C PRO A 358 -25.44 22.96 8.11
N SER A 359 -26.65 22.39 8.11
CA SER A 359 -27.75 22.78 9.02
C SER A 359 -27.65 22.11 10.38
N ASN A 360 -26.98 20.95 10.46
CA ASN A 360 -26.68 20.21 11.69
C ASN A 360 -25.31 19.54 11.61
N PRO A 361 -24.23 20.22 11.95
CA PRO A 361 -22.86 19.72 11.78
C PRO A 361 -22.50 18.46 12.56
N ARG A 362 -23.40 17.94 13.38
CA ARG A 362 -23.24 16.65 14.06
C ARG A 362 -23.58 15.46 13.17
N LEU A 363 -24.28 15.68 12.07
CA LEU A 363 -24.78 14.68 11.15
C LEU A 363 -24.03 14.76 9.83
N PHE A 364 -23.97 13.64 9.15
CA PHE A 364 -23.64 13.62 7.72
C PHE A 364 -24.77 14.29 6.90
N LEU A 365 -24.43 14.86 5.74
CA LEU A 365 -25.44 15.01 4.70
C LEU A 365 -26.07 13.64 4.43
N PRO A 366 -27.42 13.54 4.32
CA PRO A 366 -28.07 12.24 4.16
C PRO A 366 -27.56 11.38 2.98
N ALA A 367 -27.09 12.03 1.91
CA ALA A 367 -26.52 11.34 0.75
C ALA A 367 -25.12 10.78 1.02
N TYR A 368 -24.43 11.23 2.07
CA TYR A 368 -23.06 10.88 2.40
C TYR A 368 -22.95 9.87 3.56
N ASP A 369 -24.07 9.58 4.23
CA ASP A 369 -24.18 8.59 5.29
C ASP A 369 -24.40 7.18 4.67
N SER A 370 -23.72 6.18 5.18
CA SER A 370 -23.99 4.77 4.83
C SER A 370 -25.29 4.25 5.48
N GLY A 371 -25.85 5.01 6.44
CA GLY A 371 -27.07 4.68 7.18
C GLY A 371 -26.84 4.32 8.65
N ASP A 372 -25.60 4.43 9.15
CA ASP A 372 -25.26 4.16 10.55
C ASP A 372 -24.85 5.41 11.35
N GLY A 373 -24.79 6.57 10.70
CA GLY A 373 -24.44 7.86 11.28
C GLY A 373 -22.98 8.02 11.71
N LEU A 374 -22.09 7.13 11.23
CA LEU A 374 -20.66 7.13 11.55
C LEU A 374 -19.78 6.96 10.30
N HIS A 375 -20.17 6.07 9.40
CA HIS A 375 -19.38 5.74 8.22
C HIS A 375 -19.95 6.38 6.96
N PRO A 376 -19.10 6.95 6.09
CA PRO A 376 -19.54 7.49 4.81
C PRO A 376 -20.09 6.42 3.86
N SER A 377 -21.06 6.80 3.03
CA SER A 377 -21.43 6.07 1.82
C SER A 377 -20.38 6.25 0.72
N ASP A 378 -20.51 5.54 -0.41
CA ASP A 378 -19.67 5.76 -1.60
C ASP A 378 -19.63 7.24 -2.02
N ALA A 379 -20.78 7.92 -1.98
CA ALA A 379 -20.87 9.37 -2.28
C ALA A 379 -20.13 10.22 -1.22
N GLY A 380 -20.20 9.82 0.05
CA GLY A 380 -19.45 10.44 1.14
C GLY A 380 -17.95 10.27 0.97
N TYR A 381 -17.49 9.08 0.63
CA TYR A 381 -16.08 8.80 0.34
C TYR A 381 -15.56 9.57 -0.89
N ALA A 382 -16.38 9.68 -1.93
CA ALA A 382 -16.04 10.52 -3.09
C ALA A 382 -15.93 12.00 -2.71
N ALA A 383 -16.82 12.50 -1.83
CA ALA A 383 -16.74 13.87 -1.31
C ALA A 383 -15.49 14.10 -0.44
N MET A 384 -15.12 13.13 0.42
CA MET A 384 -13.88 13.17 1.20
C MET A 384 -12.66 13.26 0.27
N ALA A 385 -12.57 12.38 -0.70
CA ALA A 385 -11.49 12.39 -1.67
C ALA A 385 -11.44 13.72 -2.45
N ALA A 386 -12.58 14.27 -2.85
CA ALA A 386 -12.66 15.55 -3.55
C ALA A 386 -12.14 16.72 -2.71
N ALA A 387 -12.31 16.68 -1.39
CA ALA A 387 -11.87 17.70 -0.45
C ALA A 387 -10.33 17.71 -0.24
N VAL A 388 -9.61 16.66 -0.60
CA VAL A 388 -8.15 16.60 -0.45
C VAL A 388 -7.48 17.65 -1.35
N PRO A 389 -6.80 18.65 -0.80
CA PRO A 389 -6.02 19.61 -1.59
C PRO A 389 -4.73 18.93 -2.04
N LEU A 390 -4.64 18.51 -3.32
CA LEU A 390 -3.53 17.67 -3.79
C LEU A 390 -2.11 18.26 -3.56
N ARG A 391 -2.02 19.58 -3.27
CA ARG A 391 -0.74 20.21 -2.91
C ARG A 391 -0.20 19.78 -1.53
N VAL A 392 -1.07 19.38 -0.58
CA VAL A 392 -0.63 18.94 0.74
C VAL A 392 -0.09 17.50 0.74
N LEU A 393 -0.19 16.80 -0.38
CA LEU A 393 0.32 15.44 -0.55
C LEU A 393 1.79 15.42 -1.06
N SER A 394 2.38 16.57 -1.28
CA SER A 394 3.81 16.72 -1.59
C SER A 394 4.49 17.45 -0.42
N CYS A 395 5.56 16.86 0.07
CA CYS A 395 6.35 17.41 1.17
C CYS A 395 7.27 18.53 0.65
N ASP A 396 6.69 19.69 0.34
CA ASP A 396 7.48 20.88 0.00
C ASP A 396 7.98 21.52 1.30
N ARG A 397 9.17 21.09 1.81
CA ARG A 397 9.87 21.69 2.93
C ARG A 397 11.01 22.57 2.47
#